data_2d3550898ef8d39a422b835432fe317e
#
_entry.id   2d3550898ef8d39a422b835432fe317e
#
_cell.length_a   1.000
_cell.length_b   1.000
_cell.length_c   1.000
_cell.angle_alpha   90.00
_cell.angle_beta   90.00
_cell.angle_gamma   90.00
#
_symmetry.space_group_name_H-M   'P 1'
#
loop_
_entity.id
_entity.type
_entity.pdbx_description
1 polymer ?
#
loop_
_entity_poly.entity_id
_entity_poly.type
_entity_poly.pdbx_seq_one_letter_code
_entity_poly.pdbx_strand_id
1 'polypeptide(L)'
;MTVRYYKDDMGKVGFVFVPTSMKKQIVPEFDCRLEPLIQCKLVGDAYPGPFACGHTMRDSGTVKRISFTGQEEIRADGGRRIETSFAVDELSFVHKLTFFEGYDAAECCVSVENKGGVTVSLEMLHSFSLGMLTPFENGIHKENLNLYRMPSRWASEAHLEKKLAEELLLVPSFLEEEIFCVSHGQIGSKPTDHYIPFVGIEDIEKKCCGAHRYHVQAPGKLSLFVRITGFQSAVVWRITITAHG
;
A
#
# COMPACT_ATOMS: atom_id res chain seq x y z
N MET A 1 14.66 -11.28 -2.96
CA MET A 1 13.30 -10.80 -3.30
C MET A 1 13.20 -10.37 -4.76
N THR A 2 12.04 -10.53 -5.38
CA THR A 2 11.72 -10.09 -6.76
C THR A 2 10.61 -9.05 -6.70
N VAL A 3 10.81 -7.96 -7.43
CA VAL A 3 9.78 -6.97 -7.73
C VAL A 3 9.45 -7.00 -9.20
N ARG A 4 8.18 -6.86 -9.55
CA ARG A 4 7.71 -6.69 -10.93
C ARG A 4 6.73 -5.52 -10.95
N TYR A 5 6.99 -4.55 -11.82
CA TYR A 5 6.13 -3.40 -12.02
C TYR A 5 5.16 -3.67 -13.17
N TYR A 6 3.98 -3.12 -13.04
CA TYR A 6 2.91 -3.16 -14.04
C TYR A 6 2.42 -1.75 -14.29
N LYS A 7 2.00 -1.51 -15.51
CA LYS A 7 1.37 -0.26 -15.91
C LYS A 7 0.06 -0.59 -16.60
N ASP A 8 -1.03 0.02 -16.15
CA ASP A 8 -2.33 -0.15 -16.78
C ASP A 8 -2.55 0.81 -17.96
N ASP A 9 -3.67 0.61 -18.67
CA ASP A 9 -4.06 1.43 -19.83
C ASP A 9 -4.31 2.90 -19.46
N MET A 10 -4.58 3.18 -18.19
CA MET A 10 -4.73 4.52 -17.65
C MET A 10 -3.39 5.16 -17.24
N GLY A 11 -2.28 4.46 -17.43
CA GLY A 11 -0.94 4.92 -17.07
C GLY A 11 -0.62 4.83 -15.58
N LYS A 12 -1.44 4.16 -14.79
CA LYS A 12 -1.14 3.89 -13.38
C LYS A 12 -0.09 2.80 -13.26
N VAL A 13 0.79 2.97 -12.30
CA VAL A 13 1.87 2.02 -12.02
C VAL A 13 1.65 1.40 -10.65
N GLY A 14 1.67 0.09 -10.61
CA GLY A 14 1.67 -0.73 -9.41
C GLY A 14 2.84 -1.71 -9.44
N PHE A 15 3.08 -2.41 -8.33
CA PHE A 15 4.08 -3.47 -8.30
C PHE A 15 3.63 -4.65 -7.44
N VAL A 16 4.24 -5.78 -7.68
CA VAL A 16 4.19 -6.97 -6.82
C VAL A 16 5.57 -7.25 -6.25
N PHE A 17 5.58 -7.82 -5.06
CA PHE A 17 6.79 -8.08 -4.31
C PHE A 17 6.70 -9.47 -3.69
N VAL A 18 7.55 -10.38 -4.14
CA VAL A 18 7.51 -11.80 -3.76
C VAL A 18 8.91 -12.36 -3.53
N PRO A 19 9.04 -13.48 -2.79
CA PRO A 19 10.27 -14.24 -2.76
C PRO A 19 10.73 -14.63 -4.16
N THR A 20 12.03 -14.59 -4.43
CA THR A 20 12.56 -14.90 -5.76
C THR A 20 12.21 -16.33 -6.20
N SER A 21 12.10 -17.26 -5.26
CA SER A 21 11.66 -18.64 -5.52
C SER A 21 10.24 -18.75 -6.10
N MET A 22 9.39 -17.77 -5.83
CA MET A 22 7.98 -17.73 -6.27
C MET A 22 7.75 -16.89 -7.53
N LYS A 23 8.81 -16.28 -8.09
CA LYS A 23 8.72 -15.41 -9.28
C LYS A 23 7.92 -16.02 -10.44
N LYS A 24 8.07 -17.32 -10.66
CA LYS A 24 7.40 -18.04 -11.78
C LYS A 24 5.90 -18.27 -11.54
N GLN A 25 5.43 -18.10 -10.31
CA GLN A 25 4.03 -18.30 -9.94
C GLN A 25 3.20 -17.00 -10.09
N ILE A 26 3.86 -15.85 -10.28
CA ILE A 26 3.15 -14.57 -10.48
C ILE A 26 2.34 -14.68 -11.77
N VAL A 27 1.05 -14.35 -11.70
CA VAL A 27 0.20 -14.29 -12.90
C VAL A 27 0.77 -13.29 -13.92
N PRO A 28 0.66 -13.58 -15.23
CA PRO A 28 1.22 -12.71 -16.26
C PRO A 28 0.50 -11.37 -16.32
N GLU A 29 -0.81 -11.36 -16.12
CA GLU A 29 -1.69 -10.21 -16.16
C GLU A 29 -2.68 -10.28 -14.99
N PHE A 30 -3.12 -9.12 -14.51
CA PHE A 30 -4.10 -9.01 -13.45
C PHE A 30 -5.41 -8.50 -14.02
N ASP A 31 -6.52 -9.17 -13.68
CA ASP A 31 -7.88 -8.77 -14.03
C ASP A 31 -8.41 -7.64 -13.13
N CYS A 32 -7.51 -6.82 -12.61
CA CYS A 32 -7.87 -5.77 -11.68
C CYS A 32 -7.15 -4.46 -12.01
N ARG A 33 -7.78 -3.36 -11.62
CA ARG A 33 -7.15 -2.05 -11.69
C ARG A 33 -5.95 -2.01 -10.74
N LEU A 34 -4.83 -1.53 -11.25
CA LEU A 34 -3.61 -1.37 -10.45
C LEU A 34 -3.80 -0.34 -9.33
N GLU A 35 -3.27 -0.65 -8.18
CA GLU A 35 -3.14 0.32 -7.09
C GLU A 35 -1.96 1.25 -7.36
N PRO A 36 -2.19 2.58 -7.40
CA PRO A 36 -1.11 3.53 -7.64
C PRO A 36 -0.05 3.49 -6.54
N LEU A 37 1.21 3.60 -6.94
CA LEU A 37 2.34 3.69 -5.99
C LEU A 37 2.27 4.96 -5.15
N ILE A 38 1.79 6.05 -5.75
CA ILE A 38 1.63 7.34 -5.06
C ILE A 38 0.17 7.50 -4.65
N GLN A 39 -0.01 7.73 -3.37
CA GLN A 39 -1.29 8.11 -2.80
C GLN A 39 -1.09 9.38 -1.97
N CYS A 40 -1.71 10.45 -2.40
CA CYS A 40 -1.67 11.73 -1.71
C CYS A 40 -3.02 12.41 -1.76
N LYS A 41 -3.23 13.34 -0.86
CA LYS A 41 -4.37 14.24 -0.86
C LYS A 41 -3.89 15.65 -0.55
N LEU A 42 -4.23 16.58 -1.40
CA LEU A 42 -4.03 18.00 -1.17
C LEU A 42 -5.23 18.58 -0.43
N VAL A 43 -5.00 19.64 0.32
CA VAL A 43 -6.10 20.43 0.91
C VAL A 43 -6.94 20.98 -0.25
N GLY A 44 -8.25 20.71 -0.19
CA GLY A 44 -9.19 21.06 -1.24
C GLY A 44 -9.54 19.93 -2.21
N ASP A 45 -8.79 18.83 -2.23
CA ASP A 45 -9.23 17.63 -2.93
C ASP A 45 -10.52 17.07 -2.31
N ALA A 46 -11.50 16.76 -3.14
CA ALA A 46 -12.68 16.05 -2.69
C ALA A 46 -12.34 14.65 -2.19
N TYR A 47 -13.10 14.15 -1.21
CA TYR A 47 -13.04 12.75 -0.84
C TYR A 47 -13.56 11.91 -2.02
N PRO A 48 -12.80 10.93 -2.47
CA PRO A 48 -13.24 10.07 -3.55
C PRO A 48 -14.29 9.07 -3.05
N GLY A 49 -15.15 8.64 -3.98
CA GLY A 49 -16.11 7.58 -3.76
C GLY A 49 -17.54 8.06 -3.48
N PRO A 50 -18.48 7.14 -3.51
CA PRO A 50 -19.89 7.39 -3.22
C PRO A 50 -20.08 7.68 -1.72
N PHE A 51 -21.28 8.05 -1.35
CA PHE A 51 -21.70 8.54 -0.04
C PHE A 51 -21.12 7.78 1.18
N ALA A 52 -20.97 6.47 1.11
CA ALA A 52 -20.49 5.65 2.22
C ALA A 52 -18.96 5.51 2.30
N CYS A 53 -18.22 5.87 1.27
CA CYS A 53 -16.80 5.53 1.08
C CYS A 53 -15.82 6.71 1.24
N GLY A 54 -16.30 7.87 1.65
CA GLY A 54 -15.54 9.12 1.71
C GLY A 54 -14.39 9.16 2.73
N HIS A 55 -14.21 8.12 3.53
CA HIS A 55 -13.26 8.16 4.65
C HIS A 55 -11.87 7.61 4.33
N THR A 56 -11.64 7.11 3.13
CA THR A 56 -10.38 6.40 2.83
C THR A 56 -9.25 7.29 2.38
N MET A 57 -9.50 8.52 1.97
CA MET A 57 -8.52 9.46 1.40
C MET A 57 -7.72 8.89 0.21
N ARG A 58 -8.24 7.83 -0.41
CA ARG A 58 -7.62 7.18 -1.56
C ARG A 58 -8.13 7.76 -2.85
N ASP A 59 -7.31 7.62 -3.90
CA ASP A 59 -7.71 8.03 -5.25
C ASP A 59 -8.28 9.46 -5.31
N SER A 60 -7.66 10.37 -4.57
CA SER A 60 -8.03 11.79 -4.58
C SER A 60 -8.04 12.35 -6.01
N GLY A 61 -8.61 13.53 -6.19
CA GLY A 61 -8.57 14.23 -7.46
C GLY A 61 -7.14 14.41 -7.98
N THR A 62 -6.20 14.64 -7.07
CA THR A 62 -4.77 14.72 -7.39
C THR A 62 -4.23 13.37 -7.85
N VAL A 63 -4.48 12.27 -7.12
CA VAL A 63 -3.99 10.92 -7.50
C VAL A 63 -4.51 10.50 -8.88
N LYS A 64 -5.74 10.85 -9.22
CA LYS A 64 -6.31 10.53 -10.55
C LYS A 64 -5.54 11.19 -11.69
N ARG A 65 -4.93 12.37 -11.45
CA ARG A 65 -4.17 13.14 -12.44
C ARG A 65 -2.67 12.85 -12.45
N ILE A 66 -2.15 12.18 -11.41
CA ILE A 66 -0.72 11.81 -11.35
C ILE A 66 -0.35 10.95 -12.54
N SER A 67 0.73 11.33 -13.22
CA SER A 67 1.28 10.67 -14.40
C SER A 67 2.65 10.10 -14.10
N PHE A 68 2.92 8.90 -14.61
CA PHE A 68 4.25 8.30 -14.61
C PHE A 68 5.18 9.06 -15.56
N THR A 69 6.38 9.44 -15.08
CA THR A 69 7.36 10.21 -15.87
C THR A 69 8.65 9.44 -16.16
N GLY A 70 8.97 8.42 -15.37
CA GLY A 70 10.18 7.62 -15.60
C GLY A 70 10.45 6.64 -14.47
N GLN A 71 11.35 5.71 -14.76
CA GLN A 71 11.87 4.77 -13.77
C GLN A 71 13.34 4.50 -14.07
N GLU A 72 14.14 4.46 -13.04
CA GLU A 72 15.55 4.09 -13.11
C GLU A 72 15.95 3.15 -11.98
N GLU A 73 16.96 2.33 -12.26
CA GLU A 73 17.60 1.50 -11.24
C GLU A 73 19.01 2.04 -11.02
N ILE A 74 19.32 2.37 -9.78
CA ILE A 74 20.61 2.90 -9.37
C ILE A 74 21.28 1.99 -8.35
N ARG A 75 22.60 1.97 -8.33
CA ARG A 75 23.36 1.31 -7.31
C ARG A 75 23.30 2.14 -6.03
N ALA A 76 22.90 1.50 -4.93
CA ALA A 76 22.87 2.09 -3.60
C ALA A 76 23.89 1.40 -2.70
N ASP A 77 24.28 2.04 -1.60
CA ASP A 77 25.21 1.46 -0.63
C ASP A 77 24.66 0.14 -0.07
N GLY A 78 25.37 -0.95 -0.35
CA GLY A 78 24.97 -2.30 0.06
C GLY A 78 23.83 -2.92 -0.72
N GLY A 79 23.50 -2.40 -1.93
CA GLY A 79 22.43 -2.97 -2.74
C GLY A 79 22.04 -2.17 -3.98
N ARG A 80 20.76 -2.19 -4.30
CA ARG A 80 20.17 -1.46 -5.44
C ARG A 80 18.91 -0.72 -5.05
N ARG A 81 18.63 0.38 -5.72
CA ARG A 81 17.42 1.16 -5.55
C ARG A 81 16.70 1.34 -6.88
N ILE A 82 15.39 1.17 -6.89
CA ILE A 82 14.54 1.52 -8.01
C ILE A 82 13.81 2.81 -7.64
N GLU A 83 14.00 3.84 -8.45
CA GLU A 83 13.31 5.11 -8.33
C GLU A 83 12.27 5.24 -9.45
N THR A 84 11.00 5.39 -9.05
CA THR A 84 9.89 5.56 -9.99
C THR A 84 9.32 6.96 -9.82
N SER A 85 9.40 7.75 -10.86
CA SER A 85 9.07 9.17 -10.88
C SER A 85 7.68 9.42 -11.44
N PHE A 86 6.99 10.39 -10.84
CA PHE A 86 5.65 10.81 -11.21
C PHE A 86 5.52 12.32 -11.10
N ALA A 87 4.56 12.89 -11.82
CA ALA A 87 4.26 14.32 -11.75
C ALA A 87 2.76 14.59 -11.85
N VAL A 88 2.34 15.68 -11.23
CA VAL A 88 1.03 16.32 -11.41
C VAL A 88 1.18 17.81 -11.16
N ASP A 89 0.71 18.61 -12.09
CA ASP A 89 0.90 20.07 -12.05
C ASP A 89 2.39 20.41 -11.79
N GLU A 90 2.69 21.19 -10.77
CA GLU A 90 4.06 21.54 -10.37
C GLU A 90 4.64 20.58 -9.31
N LEU A 91 3.92 19.52 -8.95
CA LEU A 91 4.40 18.54 -7.96
C LEU A 91 5.11 17.38 -8.66
N SER A 92 6.27 17.03 -8.14
CA SER A 92 7.08 15.88 -8.53
C SER A 92 7.12 14.89 -7.38
N PHE A 93 6.88 13.62 -7.66
CA PHE A 93 6.95 12.54 -6.67
C PHE A 93 7.98 11.50 -7.10
N VAL A 94 8.69 10.94 -6.13
CA VAL A 94 9.59 9.82 -6.37
C VAL A 94 9.30 8.72 -5.35
N HIS A 95 8.89 7.56 -5.86
CA HIS A 95 8.77 6.33 -5.08
C HIS A 95 10.11 5.60 -5.14
N LYS A 96 10.72 5.36 -3.99
CA LYS A 96 12.04 4.75 -3.85
C LYS A 96 11.90 3.40 -3.18
N LEU A 97 12.36 2.34 -3.85
CA LEU A 97 12.38 0.98 -3.33
C LEU A 97 13.82 0.49 -3.30
N THR A 98 14.40 0.36 -2.10
CA THR A 98 15.81 -0.02 -1.90
C THR A 98 15.89 -1.47 -1.42
N PHE A 99 16.67 -2.27 -2.11
CA PHE A 99 17.00 -3.66 -1.78
C PHE A 99 18.42 -3.73 -1.24
N PHE A 100 18.60 -4.50 -0.17
CA PHE A 100 19.89 -4.72 0.44
C PHE A 100 20.42 -6.12 0.10
N GLU A 101 21.70 -6.24 -0.19
CA GLU A 101 22.33 -7.53 -0.48
C GLU A 101 22.28 -8.43 0.76
N GLY A 102 21.93 -9.70 0.54
CA GLY A 102 21.82 -10.70 1.61
C GLY A 102 20.53 -10.64 2.44
N TYR A 103 19.62 -9.72 2.15
CA TYR A 103 18.34 -9.60 2.87
C TYR A 103 17.14 -9.83 1.95
N ASP A 104 16.17 -10.58 2.44
CA ASP A 104 14.85 -10.72 1.80
C ASP A 104 13.90 -9.60 2.26
N ALA A 105 14.38 -8.38 2.19
CA ALA A 105 13.67 -7.19 2.58
C ALA A 105 13.95 -6.02 1.62
N ALA A 106 13.05 -5.06 1.62
CA ALA A 106 13.24 -3.80 0.93
C ALA A 106 12.72 -2.65 1.79
N GLU A 107 13.38 -1.50 1.68
CA GLU A 107 12.93 -0.24 2.24
C GLU A 107 12.19 0.56 1.19
N CYS A 108 11.04 1.13 1.56
CA CYS A 108 10.23 1.96 0.68
C CYS A 108 10.01 3.34 1.29
N CYS A 109 10.19 4.37 0.49
CA CYS A 109 9.78 5.73 0.84
C CYS A 109 9.26 6.49 -0.39
N VAL A 110 8.46 7.53 -0.11
CA VAL A 110 7.96 8.45 -1.13
C VAL A 110 8.42 9.85 -0.77
N SER A 111 8.99 10.56 -1.73
CA SER A 111 9.31 11.99 -1.61
C SER A 111 8.41 12.80 -2.54
N VAL A 112 8.10 14.02 -2.13
CA VAL A 112 7.37 15.01 -2.92
C VAL A 112 8.16 16.31 -2.93
N GLU A 113 8.21 16.94 -4.09
CA GLU A 113 8.82 18.25 -4.32
C GLU A 113 7.81 19.15 -5.03
N ASN A 114 7.62 20.35 -4.52
CA ASN A 114 6.89 21.41 -5.20
C ASN A 114 7.87 22.27 -5.99
N LYS A 115 7.79 22.21 -7.30
CA LYS A 115 8.63 22.99 -8.25
C LYS A 115 8.01 24.31 -8.65
N GLY A 116 6.77 24.55 -8.21
CA GLY A 116 6.05 25.80 -8.50
C GLY A 116 6.34 26.91 -7.49
N GLY A 117 5.90 28.09 -7.84
CA GLY A 117 6.01 29.28 -6.99
C GLY A 117 4.88 29.46 -5.99
N VAL A 118 3.87 28.58 -6.00
CA VAL A 118 2.69 28.66 -5.11
C VAL A 118 2.79 27.60 -4.03
N THR A 119 2.54 27.99 -2.79
CA THR A 119 2.48 27.05 -1.66
C THR A 119 1.34 26.07 -1.84
N VAL A 120 1.63 24.79 -1.70
CA VAL A 120 0.65 23.71 -1.73
C VAL A 120 0.60 23.05 -0.36
N SER A 121 -0.60 22.91 0.19
CA SER A 121 -0.81 22.24 1.48
C SER A 121 -1.13 20.77 1.25
N LEU A 122 -0.29 19.90 1.80
CA LEU A 122 -0.44 18.47 1.73
C LEU A 122 -1.23 17.99 2.95
N GLU A 123 -2.39 17.36 2.71
CA GLU A 123 -3.22 16.78 3.77
C GLU A 123 -2.77 15.35 4.09
N MET A 124 -2.33 14.59 3.08
CA MET A 124 -1.92 13.21 3.24
C MET A 124 -0.91 12.81 2.17
N LEU A 125 0.13 12.10 2.58
CA LEU A 125 1.06 11.39 1.70
C LEU A 125 1.30 9.99 2.27
N HIS A 126 1.09 8.96 1.46
CA HIS A 126 1.43 7.61 1.84
C HIS A 126 2.90 7.31 1.55
N SER A 127 3.61 6.79 2.52
CA SER A 127 5.00 6.34 2.33
C SER A 127 5.11 4.99 1.64
N PHE A 128 4.02 4.21 1.63
CA PHE A 128 3.96 2.88 1.03
C PHE A 128 2.53 2.56 0.59
N SER A 129 2.41 1.97 -0.59
CA SER A 129 1.15 1.48 -1.14
C SER A 129 1.44 0.22 -1.95
N LEU A 130 0.83 -0.89 -1.58
CA LEU A 130 0.97 -2.17 -2.26
C LEU A 130 -0.41 -2.78 -2.51
N GLY A 131 -0.71 -3.02 -3.76
CA GLY A 131 -1.84 -3.84 -4.18
C GLY A 131 -1.40 -5.26 -4.51
N MET A 132 -2.34 -6.10 -4.96
CA MET A 132 -2.05 -7.45 -5.44
C MET A 132 -1.22 -8.26 -4.42
N LEU A 133 -1.70 -8.30 -3.18
CA LEU A 133 -1.01 -8.95 -2.06
C LEU A 133 -0.85 -10.47 -2.26
N THR A 134 -1.69 -11.06 -3.09
CA THR A 134 -1.63 -12.45 -3.55
C THR A 134 -1.49 -12.45 -5.06
N PRO A 135 -0.29 -12.23 -5.61
CA PRO A 135 -0.09 -12.06 -7.05
C PRO A 135 -0.02 -13.38 -7.80
N PHE A 136 -0.51 -14.47 -7.23
CA PHE A 136 -0.35 -15.82 -7.75
C PHE A 136 -1.57 -16.32 -8.50
N GLU A 137 -2.68 -15.63 -8.40
CA GLU A 137 -3.92 -15.94 -9.10
C GLU A 137 -4.82 -14.70 -9.16
N ASN A 138 -5.74 -14.69 -10.13
CA ASN A 138 -6.78 -13.69 -10.23
C ASN A 138 -8.01 -14.15 -9.44
N GLY A 139 -8.71 -13.20 -8.83
CA GLY A 139 -9.94 -13.46 -8.08
C GLY A 139 -9.87 -13.06 -6.60
N ILE A 140 -10.92 -13.43 -5.88
CA ILE A 140 -11.11 -13.12 -4.46
C ILE A 140 -10.91 -14.38 -3.64
N HIS A 141 -9.83 -14.43 -2.90
CA HIS A 141 -9.48 -15.56 -2.04
C HIS A 141 -9.41 -15.11 -0.58
N LYS A 142 -10.52 -14.53 -0.09
CA LYS A 142 -10.62 -13.99 1.29
C LYS A 142 -10.37 -15.05 2.37
N GLU A 143 -10.76 -16.28 2.10
CA GLU A 143 -10.56 -17.45 2.94
C GLU A 143 -9.09 -17.90 3.00
N ASN A 144 -8.29 -17.45 2.05
CA ASN A 144 -6.87 -17.84 1.94
C ASN A 144 -5.92 -16.78 2.53
N LEU A 145 -6.44 -15.69 3.09
CA LEU A 145 -5.63 -14.61 3.62
C LEU A 145 -5.72 -14.51 5.13
N ASN A 146 -4.58 -14.67 5.80
CA ASN A 146 -4.42 -14.29 7.20
C ASN A 146 -3.76 -12.92 7.31
N LEU A 147 -4.31 -12.13 8.22
CA LEU A 147 -3.70 -10.90 8.71
C LEU A 147 -3.06 -11.13 10.06
N TYR A 148 -1.83 -10.62 10.20
CA TYR A 148 -1.11 -10.57 11.45
C TYR A 148 -0.98 -9.12 11.90
N ARG A 149 -1.36 -8.85 13.15
CA ARG A 149 -1.23 -7.54 13.80
C ARG A 149 -0.66 -7.74 15.19
N MET A 150 -0.12 -6.68 15.76
CA MET A 150 0.43 -6.71 17.12
C MET A 150 -0.25 -5.64 17.98
N PRO A 151 -1.46 -5.92 18.52
CA PRO A 151 -2.00 -5.07 19.58
C PRO A 151 -1.02 -5.01 20.75
N SER A 152 -0.92 -3.83 21.32
CA SER A 152 0.04 -3.55 22.38
C SER A 152 -0.58 -2.64 23.43
N ARG A 153 -0.41 -2.99 24.69
CA ARG A 153 -0.81 -2.19 25.85
C ARG A 153 0.27 -2.32 26.92
N TRP A 154 0.29 -1.40 27.83
CA TRP A 154 1.17 -1.47 29.00
C TRP A 154 1.00 -2.82 29.72
N ALA A 155 2.11 -3.50 29.97
CA ALA A 155 2.21 -4.85 30.54
C ALA A 155 1.55 -5.97 29.71
N SER A 156 1.24 -5.71 28.41
CA SER A 156 0.77 -6.69 27.44
C SER A 156 1.20 -6.28 26.04
N GLU A 157 2.50 -6.11 25.89
CA GLU A 157 3.11 -5.64 24.65
C GLU A 157 3.28 -6.79 23.65
N ALA A 158 3.20 -6.41 22.35
CA ALA A 158 3.53 -7.28 21.22
C ALA A 158 2.73 -8.60 21.19
N HIS A 159 1.47 -8.58 21.54
CA HIS A 159 0.60 -9.75 21.41
C HIS A 159 0.31 -10.01 19.92
N LEU A 160 0.80 -11.11 19.37
CA LEU A 160 0.55 -11.44 17.96
C LEU A 160 -0.91 -11.92 17.78
N GLU A 161 -1.68 -11.14 17.07
CA GLU A 161 -3.04 -11.50 16.62
C GLU A 161 -2.99 -12.01 15.19
N LYS A 162 -3.62 -13.17 14.94
CA LYS A 162 -3.83 -13.74 13.61
C LYS A 162 -5.32 -13.82 13.35
N LYS A 163 -5.78 -13.27 12.24
CA LYS A 163 -7.18 -13.25 11.82
C LYS A 163 -7.28 -13.54 10.33
N LEU A 164 -8.29 -14.31 9.93
CA LEU A 164 -8.69 -14.37 8.53
C LEU A 164 -9.21 -13.01 8.08
N ALA A 165 -9.00 -12.68 6.81
CA ALA A 165 -9.53 -11.46 6.23
C ALA A 165 -11.05 -11.37 6.36
N GLU A 166 -11.74 -12.50 6.23
CA GLU A 166 -13.18 -12.63 6.41
C GLU A 166 -13.63 -12.33 7.84
N GLU A 167 -12.89 -12.75 8.86
CA GLU A 167 -13.17 -12.44 10.27
C GLU A 167 -13.05 -10.93 10.56
N LEU A 168 -12.30 -10.22 9.74
CA LEU A 168 -12.16 -8.77 9.81
C LEU A 168 -13.16 -8.02 8.92
N LEU A 169 -14.16 -8.73 8.39
CA LEU A 169 -15.16 -8.21 7.46
C LEU A 169 -14.55 -7.60 6.20
N LEU A 170 -13.35 -8.01 5.83
CA LEU A 170 -12.70 -7.63 4.58
C LEU A 170 -13.23 -8.53 3.46
N VAL A 171 -14.50 -8.34 3.13
CA VAL A 171 -15.23 -9.14 2.15
C VAL A 171 -15.75 -8.25 1.02
N PRO A 172 -15.97 -8.81 -0.18
CA PRO A 172 -16.59 -8.08 -1.27
C PRO A 172 -17.97 -7.54 -0.89
N SER A 173 -18.22 -6.27 -1.22
CA SER A 173 -19.56 -5.68 -1.16
C SER A 173 -20.29 -5.84 -2.50
N PHE A 174 -21.61 -5.78 -2.46
CA PHE A 174 -22.45 -5.71 -3.66
C PHE A 174 -22.46 -4.31 -4.30
N LEU A 175 -21.96 -3.30 -3.58
CA LEU A 175 -21.82 -1.94 -4.10
C LEU A 175 -20.45 -1.81 -4.77
N GLU A 176 -20.45 -1.47 -6.05
CA GLU A 176 -19.23 -1.06 -6.73
C GLU A 176 -18.60 0.13 -5.99
N GLU A 177 -17.29 0.12 -5.85
CA GLU A 177 -16.52 1.15 -5.15
C GLU A 177 -16.66 1.21 -3.62
N GLU A 178 -17.46 0.36 -2.98
CA GLU A 178 -17.44 0.26 -1.52
C GLU A 178 -16.09 -0.29 -1.05
N ILE A 179 -15.54 0.36 -0.03
CA ILE A 179 -14.22 0.02 0.49
C ILE A 179 -14.36 -0.36 1.95
N PHE A 180 -14.21 -1.65 2.24
CA PHE A 180 -14.01 -2.12 3.60
C PHE A 180 -12.57 -1.85 4.02
N CYS A 181 -12.40 -1.33 5.22
CA CYS A 181 -11.11 -0.92 5.74
C CYS A 181 -10.92 -1.41 7.17
N VAL A 182 -9.83 -2.10 7.39
CA VAL A 182 -9.28 -2.28 8.73
C VAL A 182 -8.08 -1.36 8.86
N SER A 183 -8.15 -0.45 9.80
CA SER A 183 -7.05 0.45 10.08
C SER A 183 -6.67 0.37 11.54
N HIS A 184 -5.38 0.44 11.80
CA HIS A 184 -4.83 0.61 13.13
C HIS A 184 -3.69 1.61 13.05
N GLY A 185 -3.55 2.39 14.08
CA GLY A 185 -2.55 3.44 14.10
C GLY A 185 -2.10 3.70 15.50
N GLN A 186 -1.05 4.47 15.61
CA GLN A 186 -0.49 4.97 16.82
C GLN A 186 -0.62 6.49 16.83
N ILE A 187 -1.14 7.02 17.92
CA ILE A 187 -1.21 8.46 18.16
C ILE A 187 -0.19 8.77 19.25
N GLY A 188 0.80 9.60 18.91
CA GLY A 188 1.85 10.01 19.84
C GLY A 188 3.14 9.19 19.75
N SER A 189 4.09 9.50 20.61
CA SER A 189 5.45 8.96 20.59
C SER A 189 5.64 7.66 21.37
N LYS A 190 4.57 7.08 21.90
CA LYS A 190 4.65 5.82 22.67
C LYS A 190 4.45 4.62 21.77
N PRO A 191 5.48 3.79 21.52
CA PRO A 191 5.38 2.63 20.63
C PRO A 191 4.49 1.51 21.18
N THR A 192 3.98 1.64 22.39
CA THR A 192 3.19 0.62 23.10
C THR A 192 1.72 0.99 23.26
N ASP A 193 1.24 2.05 22.61
CA ASP A 193 -0.16 2.45 22.70
C ASP A 193 -0.93 1.94 21.47
N HIS A 194 -1.85 1.03 21.70
CA HIS A 194 -2.76 0.35 20.78
C HIS A 194 -2.13 -0.71 19.87
N TYR A 195 -1.17 -0.39 19.01
CA TYR A 195 -0.56 -1.35 18.08
C TYR A 195 0.90 -1.03 17.82
N ILE A 196 1.72 -2.06 17.75
CA ILE A 196 3.05 -1.96 17.15
C ILE A 196 2.88 -1.71 15.64
N PRO A 197 3.72 -0.86 15.04
CA PRO A 197 3.64 -0.50 13.61
C PRO A 197 4.09 -1.66 12.70
N PHE A 198 3.34 -2.75 12.76
CA PHE A 198 3.57 -4.01 12.06
C PHE A 198 2.28 -4.55 11.47
N VAL A 199 2.36 -5.09 10.27
CA VAL A 199 1.34 -5.94 9.68
C VAL A 199 2.00 -7.07 8.91
N GLY A 200 1.48 -8.28 9.06
CA GLY A 200 1.83 -9.42 8.23
C GLY A 200 0.62 -9.88 7.43
N ILE A 201 0.87 -10.41 6.23
CA ILE A 201 -0.14 -11.02 5.39
C ILE A 201 0.41 -12.35 4.92
N GLU A 202 -0.38 -13.39 5.09
CA GLU A 202 -0.07 -14.74 4.67
C GLU A 202 -1.11 -15.21 3.66
N ASP A 203 -0.64 -15.62 2.50
CA ASP A 203 -1.40 -16.47 1.60
C ASP A 203 -1.25 -17.91 2.07
N ILE A 204 -2.34 -18.48 2.59
CA ILE A 204 -2.35 -19.79 3.24
C ILE A 204 -2.09 -20.90 2.21
N GLU A 205 -2.71 -20.79 1.04
CA GLU A 205 -2.61 -21.78 -0.02
C GLU A 205 -1.20 -21.82 -0.61
N LYS A 206 -0.65 -20.65 -0.91
CA LYS A 206 0.69 -20.52 -1.49
C LYS A 206 1.80 -20.61 -0.44
N LYS A 207 1.45 -20.63 0.85
CA LYS A 207 2.40 -20.63 1.99
C LYS A 207 3.41 -19.49 1.87
N CYS A 208 2.94 -18.34 1.48
CA CYS A 208 3.73 -17.14 1.31
C CYS A 208 3.31 -16.09 2.33
N CYS A 209 4.24 -15.59 3.11
CA CYS A 209 4.01 -14.53 4.09
C CYS A 209 4.88 -13.32 3.75
N GLY A 210 4.24 -12.17 3.65
CA GLY A 210 4.87 -10.87 3.59
C GLY A 210 4.60 -10.09 4.87
N ALA A 211 5.57 -9.32 5.33
CA ALA A 211 5.37 -8.44 6.47
C ALA A 211 5.85 -7.03 6.13
N HIS A 212 5.18 -6.06 6.69
CA HIS A 212 5.57 -4.67 6.62
C HIS A 212 5.69 -4.07 8.01
N ARG A 213 6.77 -3.34 8.21
CA ARG A 213 6.99 -2.52 9.39
C ARG A 213 7.31 -1.12 8.92
N TYR A 214 6.68 -0.11 9.51
CA TYR A 214 7.10 1.26 9.27
C TYR A 214 7.96 1.78 10.41
N HIS A 215 8.97 2.54 10.05
CA HIS A 215 9.84 3.24 10.98
C HIS A 215 9.54 4.73 10.88
N VAL A 216 8.84 5.27 11.86
CA VAL A 216 8.45 6.68 11.89
C VAL A 216 8.82 7.28 13.23
N GLN A 217 9.38 8.47 13.20
CA GLN A 217 9.56 9.31 14.38
C GLN A 217 8.31 10.15 14.70
N ALA A 218 7.25 9.99 13.91
CA ALA A 218 6.00 10.72 14.00
C ALA A 218 4.79 9.77 14.08
N PRO A 219 3.62 10.22 14.52
CA PRO A 219 2.40 9.44 14.49
C PRO A 219 2.08 8.93 13.09
N GLY A 220 1.68 7.69 12.98
CA GLY A 220 1.37 7.07 11.70
C GLY A 220 0.17 6.14 11.76
N LYS A 221 -0.46 5.94 10.61
CA LYS A 221 -1.62 5.05 10.46
C LYS A 221 -1.32 3.99 9.41
N LEU A 222 -1.52 2.73 9.78
CA LEU A 222 -1.52 1.61 8.87
C LEU A 222 -2.96 1.23 8.54
N SER A 223 -3.27 1.12 7.26
CA SER A 223 -4.61 0.75 6.82
C SER A 223 -4.54 -0.34 5.78
N LEU A 224 -5.38 -1.34 5.94
CA LEU A 224 -5.61 -2.37 4.95
C LEU A 224 -6.99 -2.17 4.36
N PHE A 225 -7.06 -2.20 3.04
CA PHE A 225 -8.29 -1.98 2.30
C PHE A 225 -8.59 -3.19 1.43
N VAL A 226 -9.87 -3.47 1.26
CA VAL A 226 -10.41 -4.31 0.20
C VAL A 226 -11.20 -3.40 -0.73
N ARG A 227 -10.90 -3.46 -2.01
CA ARG A 227 -11.66 -2.77 -3.04
C ARG A 227 -12.16 -3.76 -4.06
N ILE A 228 -13.41 -3.62 -4.42
CA ILE A 228 -14.03 -4.33 -5.54
C ILE A 228 -14.06 -3.40 -6.74
N THR A 229 -13.61 -3.86 -7.89
CA THR A 229 -13.67 -3.11 -9.14
C THR A 229 -14.47 -3.91 -10.16
N GLY A 230 -15.72 -3.48 -10.43
CA GLY A 230 -16.55 -3.98 -11.52
C GLY A 230 -17.30 -5.31 -11.25
N PHE A 231 -18.23 -5.61 -12.11
CA PHE A 231 -19.10 -6.81 -12.07
C PHE A 231 -18.37 -8.15 -12.26
N GLN A 232 -17.10 -8.11 -12.64
CA GLN A 232 -16.20 -9.25 -12.71
C GLN A 232 -15.03 -9.03 -11.75
N SER A 233 -15.32 -9.24 -10.53
CA SER A 233 -14.52 -9.76 -9.40
C SER A 233 -12.99 -9.64 -9.47
N ALA A 234 -12.47 -8.43 -9.42
CA ALA A 234 -11.10 -8.25 -8.97
C ALA A 234 -11.11 -7.56 -7.60
N VAL A 235 -10.68 -8.26 -6.57
CA VAL A 235 -10.44 -7.68 -5.25
C VAL A 235 -8.99 -7.27 -5.16
N VAL A 236 -8.76 -6.00 -4.94
CA VAL A 236 -7.43 -5.47 -4.70
C VAL A 236 -7.20 -5.37 -3.21
N TRP A 237 -6.33 -6.21 -2.69
CA TRP A 237 -5.81 -6.09 -1.32
C TRP A 237 -4.71 -5.05 -1.28
N ARG A 238 -4.74 -4.22 -0.26
CA ARG A 238 -3.79 -3.12 -0.17
C ARG A 238 -3.36 -2.83 1.25
N ILE A 239 -2.07 -2.59 1.41
CA ILE A 239 -1.48 -1.96 2.59
C ILE A 239 -1.12 -0.52 2.25
N THR A 240 -1.52 0.39 3.09
CA THR A 240 -1.16 1.81 2.95
C THR A 240 -0.70 2.35 4.29
N ILE A 241 0.40 3.07 4.27
CA ILE A 241 0.95 3.72 5.44
C ILE A 241 0.94 5.21 5.21
N THR A 242 0.32 5.91 6.14
CA THR A 242 0.24 7.36 6.13
C THR A 242 1.06 7.90 7.27
N ALA A 243 2.02 8.77 6.97
CA ALA A 243 2.63 9.64 7.96
C ALA A 243 1.81 10.95 7.99
N HIS A 244 1.45 11.39 9.18
CA HIS A 244 0.85 12.70 9.38
C HIS A 244 1.98 13.66 9.80
N GLY A 245 2.16 14.70 9.02
CA GLY A 245 3.04 15.82 9.34
C GLY A 245 2.39 16.77 10.36
#